data_fde486cb6fe0cfc2077774f6d7e630e8
#
_entry.id   fde486cb6fe0cfc2077774f6d7e630e8
#
_cell.length_a   1.000
_cell.length_b   1.000
_cell.length_c   1.000
_cell.angle_alpha   90.00
_cell.angle_beta   90.00
_cell.angle_gamma   90.00
#
_symmetry.space_group_name_H-M   'P 1'
#
loop_
_entity.id
_entity.type
_entity.pdbx_description
1 polymer ?
#
loop_
_entity_poly.entity_id
_entity_poly.type
_entity_poly.pdbx_seq_one_letter_code
_entity_poly.pdbx_strand_id
1 'polypeptide(L)'
;MKLRDKVSFKRSVFILTAFAVGLASHFYLTAPRAIDMTEIKVLSGVREKGERIFYAAGCGSCHLGTDRSEKLMLSGGRAFETQFGTFYAPNVSMSKEFGIGEWSLENFYHAIKLGQSPLGKHYYPAFPYPAYSRMLDSDIVDLWSFWQTLPVSNEPSKDHKLFLPFNMRSNIGIWKRLFLRQEFIGDAKNSSTYLVEALAHCAECHTPRNSFGALNSKKWMRGAANPSGKGKIPSIHPRDLKWTSGEIAEYLRSGLTPEYDVAGGNMALVVENLSKLSNEDLEAIALYIKNVK
;
A
#
# COMPACT_ATOMS: atom_id res chain seq x y z
N MET A 1 45.28 13.92 -40.37
CA MET A 1 43.82 13.78 -40.53
C MET A 1 43.28 12.39 -40.12
N LYS A 2 43.79 11.27 -40.65
CA LYS A 2 43.24 9.90 -40.39
C LYS A 2 43.28 9.36 -38.96
N LEU A 3 44.17 9.81 -38.05
CA LEU A 3 44.22 9.32 -36.66
C LEU A 3 43.13 9.93 -35.76
N ARG A 4 42.82 11.22 -35.94
CA ARG A 4 41.78 11.94 -35.18
C ARG A 4 40.38 11.38 -35.47
N ASP A 5 40.11 10.99 -36.69
CA ASP A 5 38.81 10.44 -37.11
C ASP A 5 38.58 9.04 -36.53
N LYS A 6 39.62 8.19 -36.43
CA LYS A 6 39.54 6.87 -35.81
C LYS A 6 39.30 6.94 -34.31
N VAL A 7 39.91 7.91 -33.61
CA VAL A 7 39.68 8.12 -32.16
C VAL A 7 38.28 8.67 -31.91
N SER A 8 37.82 9.59 -32.75
CA SER A 8 36.44 10.13 -32.67
C SER A 8 35.41 9.02 -32.91
N PHE A 9 35.59 8.18 -33.92
CA PHE A 9 34.69 7.05 -34.22
C PHE A 9 34.63 6.06 -33.07
N LYS A 10 35.77 5.64 -32.49
CA LYS A 10 35.80 4.73 -31.34
C LYS A 10 35.06 5.31 -30.11
N ARG A 11 35.24 6.63 -29.86
CA ARG A 11 34.52 7.33 -28.78
C ARG A 11 33.01 7.35 -29.02
N SER A 12 32.60 7.64 -30.27
CA SER A 12 31.15 7.62 -30.61
C SER A 12 30.53 6.23 -30.46
N VAL A 13 31.23 5.19 -30.92
CA VAL A 13 30.76 3.79 -30.74
C VAL A 13 30.66 3.44 -29.27
N PHE A 14 31.66 3.80 -28.46
CA PHE A 14 31.62 3.55 -27.01
C PHE A 14 30.44 4.25 -26.34
N ILE A 15 30.19 5.52 -26.66
CA ILE A 15 29.06 6.30 -26.12
C ILE A 15 27.71 5.65 -26.50
N LEU A 16 27.56 5.28 -27.78
CA LEU A 16 26.34 4.64 -28.26
C LEU A 16 26.11 3.27 -27.59
N THR A 17 27.18 2.48 -27.44
CA THR A 17 27.08 1.18 -26.75
C THR A 17 26.73 1.36 -25.29
N ALA A 18 27.37 2.30 -24.57
CA ALA A 18 27.05 2.60 -23.18
C ALA A 18 25.61 3.09 -23.01
N PHE A 19 25.12 3.92 -23.92
CA PHE A 19 23.74 4.39 -23.95
C PHE A 19 22.76 3.23 -24.20
N ALA A 20 23.03 2.37 -25.17
CA ALA A 20 22.21 1.20 -25.48
C ALA A 20 22.15 0.22 -24.29
N VAL A 21 23.29 -0.04 -23.64
CA VAL A 21 23.36 -0.87 -22.42
C VAL A 21 22.58 -0.22 -21.27
N GLY A 22 22.74 1.10 -21.07
CA GLY A 22 21.99 1.85 -20.08
C GLY A 22 20.48 1.78 -20.30
N LEU A 23 20.05 1.94 -21.55
CA LEU A 23 18.64 1.86 -21.93
C LEU A 23 18.08 0.44 -21.72
N ALA A 24 18.80 -0.59 -22.18
CA ALA A 24 18.41 -1.99 -21.98
C ALA A 24 18.33 -2.35 -20.48
N SER A 25 19.31 -1.90 -19.70
CA SER A 25 19.31 -2.07 -18.24
C SER A 25 18.10 -1.37 -17.59
N HIS A 26 17.79 -0.14 -18.03
CA HIS A 26 16.62 0.59 -17.55
C HIS A 26 15.33 -0.20 -17.80
N PHE A 27 15.11 -0.66 -19.04
CA PHE A 27 13.93 -1.47 -19.39
C PHE A 27 13.86 -2.76 -18.59
N TYR A 28 14.98 -3.48 -18.43
CA TYR A 28 15.03 -4.70 -17.63
C TYR A 28 14.70 -4.44 -16.14
N LEU A 29 15.28 -3.38 -15.57
CA LEU A 29 15.08 -3.03 -14.16
C LEU A 29 13.68 -2.48 -13.86
N THR A 30 13.02 -1.89 -14.85
CA THR A 30 11.68 -1.31 -14.71
C THR A 30 10.58 -2.21 -15.25
N ALA A 31 10.92 -3.36 -15.83
CA ALA A 31 9.92 -4.30 -16.35
C ALA A 31 8.95 -4.77 -15.26
N PRO A 32 7.64 -4.83 -15.54
CA PRO A 32 6.66 -5.40 -14.64
C PRO A 32 6.95 -6.90 -14.42
N ARG A 33 6.59 -7.41 -13.23
CA ARG A 33 6.67 -8.84 -12.94
C ARG A 33 5.33 -9.49 -13.25
N ALA A 34 5.38 -10.74 -13.70
CA ALA A 34 4.20 -11.61 -13.83
C ALA A 34 4.23 -12.67 -12.72
N ILE A 35 3.06 -13.10 -12.30
CA ILE A 35 2.86 -14.26 -11.41
C ILE A 35 2.07 -15.30 -12.19
N ASP A 36 2.41 -16.56 -12.01
CA ASP A 36 1.60 -17.65 -12.53
C ASP A 36 0.29 -17.73 -11.74
N MET A 37 -0.81 -17.55 -12.44
CA MET A 37 -2.16 -17.54 -11.86
C MET A 37 -2.83 -18.92 -11.84
N THR A 38 -2.15 -19.97 -12.26
CA THR A 38 -2.75 -21.31 -12.43
C THR A 38 -3.36 -21.83 -11.14
N GLU A 39 -2.62 -21.76 -10.03
CA GLU A 39 -3.11 -22.21 -8.73
C GLU A 39 -4.12 -21.23 -8.09
N ILE A 40 -4.03 -19.96 -8.42
CA ILE A 40 -4.87 -18.91 -7.85
C ILE A 40 -6.26 -18.94 -8.48
N LYS A 41 -6.36 -19.20 -9.78
CA LYS A 41 -7.63 -19.24 -10.54
C LYS A 41 -8.57 -20.36 -10.10
N VAL A 42 -8.07 -21.39 -9.44
CA VAL A 42 -8.90 -22.51 -8.92
C VAL A 42 -9.44 -22.25 -7.51
N LEU A 43 -9.00 -21.20 -6.84
CA LEU A 43 -9.50 -20.83 -5.51
C LEU A 43 -10.91 -20.23 -5.63
N SER A 44 -11.79 -20.65 -4.72
CA SER A 44 -13.12 -20.05 -4.55
C SER A 44 -13.09 -18.99 -3.47
N GLY A 45 -13.52 -17.78 -3.81
CA GLY A 45 -13.59 -16.67 -2.84
C GLY A 45 -14.81 -16.80 -1.92
N VAL A 46 -14.59 -16.51 -0.64
CA VAL A 46 -15.60 -16.45 0.40
C VAL A 46 -15.87 -14.98 0.75
N ARG A 47 -17.05 -14.49 0.39
CA ARG A 47 -17.43 -13.07 0.51
C ARG A 47 -17.29 -12.54 1.94
N GLU A 48 -17.75 -13.28 2.93
CA GLU A 48 -17.73 -12.88 4.34
C GLU A 48 -16.29 -12.73 4.86
N LYS A 49 -15.37 -13.60 4.42
CA LYS A 49 -13.94 -13.46 4.69
C LYS A 49 -13.37 -12.23 3.97
N GLY A 50 -13.77 -12.00 2.73
CA GLY A 50 -13.38 -10.83 1.95
C GLY A 50 -13.80 -9.52 2.60
N GLU A 51 -15.00 -9.46 3.22
CA GLU A 51 -15.45 -8.30 3.99
C GLU A 51 -14.54 -8.03 5.19
N ARG A 52 -14.22 -9.07 5.97
CA ARG A 52 -13.26 -8.94 7.08
C ARG A 52 -11.91 -8.40 6.60
N ILE A 53 -11.38 -8.92 5.49
CA ILE A 53 -10.10 -8.48 4.91
C ILE A 53 -10.21 -7.03 4.44
N PHE A 54 -11.31 -6.63 3.82
CA PHE A 54 -11.55 -5.26 3.39
C PHE A 54 -11.45 -4.26 4.55
N TYR A 55 -12.06 -4.58 5.69
CA TYR A 55 -11.98 -3.74 6.88
C TYR A 55 -10.59 -3.80 7.53
N ALA A 56 -9.99 -4.99 7.66
CA ALA A 56 -8.65 -5.15 8.21
C ALA A 56 -7.60 -4.38 7.40
N ALA A 57 -7.69 -4.45 6.08
CA ALA A 57 -6.80 -3.72 5.15
C ALA A 57 -7.14 -2.23 5.01
N GLY A 58 -8.22 -1.74 5.64
CA GLY A 58 -8.57 -0.33 5.66
C GLY A 58 -8.84 0.28 4.27
N CYS A 59 -9.33 -0.50 3.30
CA CYS A 59 -9.54 -0.07 1.92
C CYS A 59 -10.41 1.19 1.83
N GLY A 60 -11.47 1.25 2.65
CA GLY A 60 -12.36 2.40 2.75
C GLY A 60 -11.68 3.66 3.28
N SER A 61 -10.65 3.55 4.11
CA SER A 61 -9.94 4.73 4.65
C SER A 61 -9.39 5.64 3.57
N CYS A 62 -9.01 5.08 2.42
CA CYS A 62 -8.45 5.82 1.30
C CYS A 62 -9.45 6.03 0.17
N HIS A 63 -10.26 5.02 -0.15
CA HIS A 63 -11.05 4.98 -1.38
C HIS A 63 -12.51 5.41 -1.22
N LEU A 64 -13.06 5.51 0.00
CA LEU A 64 -14.38 6.11 0.19
C LEU A 64 -14.38 7.56 -0.30
N GLY A 65 -15.44 7.92 -0.99
CA GLY A 65 -15.68 9.28 -1.47
C GLY A 65 -15.82 10.31 -0.35
N THR A 66 -15.88 11.57 -0.73
CA THR A 66 -16.17 12.69 0.20
C THR A 66 -17.61 12.67 0.69
N ASP A 67 -18.53 12.20 -0.14
CA ASP A 67 -19.90 11.92 0.27
C ASP A 67 -19.96 10.56 0.96
N ARG A 68 -20.23 10.58 2.26
CA ARG A 68 -20.32 9.40 3.10
C ARG A 68 -21.74 8.90 3.32
N SER A 69 -22.73 9.47 2.62
CA SER A 69 -24.12 8.99 2.65
C SER A 69 -24.23 7.56 2.10
N GLU A 70 -23.41 7.26 1.09
CA GLU A 70 -23.30 5.94 0.49
C GLU A 70 -22.15 5.15 1.11
N LYS A 71 -22.51 4.22 2.00
CA LYS A 71 -21.54 3.32 2.63
C LYS A 71 -20.90 2.42 1.58
N LEU A 72 -19.60 2.22 1.68
CA LEU A 72 -18.81 1.34 0.82
C LEU A 72 -18.70 1.78 -0.65
N MET A 73 -19.13 3.00 -1.00
CA MET A 73 -18.91 3.55 -2.34
C MET A 73 -17.46 4.04 -2.47
N LEU A 74 -16.66 3.32 -3.24
CA LEU A 74 -15.23 3.56 -3.38
C LEU A 74 -14.92 4.52 -4.55
N SER A 75 -15.52 5.69 -4.54
CA SER A 75 -15.36 6.70 -5.59
C SER A 75 -13.99 7.40 -5.59
N GLY A 76 -13.20 7.25 -4.55
CA GLY A 76 -11.87 7.86 -4.45
C GLY A 76 -11.91 9.37 -4.23
N GLY A 77 -10.95 10.07 -4.86
CA GLY A 77 -10.88 11.54 -4.83
C GLY A 77 -10.11 12.12 -3.65
N ARG A 78 -9.81 11.33 -2.61
CA ARG A 78 -9.06 11.76 -1.44
C ARG A 78 -7.62 12.13 -1.80
N ALA A 79 -7.17 13.29 -1.32
CA ALA A 79 -5.81 13.79 -1.52
C ALA A 79 -4.87 13.38 -0.37
N PHE A 80 -3.65 13.01 -0.72
CA PHE A 80 -2.55 12.73 0.20
C PHE A 80 -1.36 13.60 -0.16
N GLU A 81 -1.16 14.66 0.61
CA GLU A 81 -0.04 15.57 0.45
C GLU A 81 1.23 14.93 1.00
N THR A 82 2.32 15.01 0.24
CA THR A 82 3.62 14.47 0.59
C THR A 82 4.76 15.35 0.06
N GLN A 83 5.98 15.08 0.48
CA GLN A 83 7.17 15.74 -0.08
C GLN A 83 7.38 15.47 -1.58
N PHE A 84 6.72 14.49 -2.18
CA PHE A 84 6.80 14.14 -3.60
C PHE A 84 5.72 14.82 -4.44
N GLY A 85 4.79 15.52 -3.82
CA GLY A 85 3.59 16.09 -4.39
C GLY A 85 2.33 15.45 -3.83
N THR A 86 1.21 15.61 -4.50
CA THR A 86 -0.11 15.13 -4.07
C THR A 86 -0.52 13.89 -4.83
N PHE A 87 -0.78 12.80 -4.09
CA PHE A 87 -1.43 11.61 -4.60
C PHE A 87 -2.94 11.71 -4.40
N TYR A 88 -3.71 11.10 -5.30
CA TYR A 88 -5.15 10.99 -5.16
C TYR A 88 -5.56 9.52 -5.17
N ALA A 89 -6.41 9.10 -4.22
CA ALA A 89 -7.01 7.78 -4.28
C ALA A 89 -7.89 7.69 -5.53
N PRO A 90 -7.73 6.67 -6.37
CA PRO A 90 -8.59 6.49 -7.55
C PRO A 90 -9.96 5.95 -7.15
N ASN A 91 -10.93 6.11 -8.07
CA ASN A 91 -12.15 5.34 -8.05
C ASN A 91 -11.83 3.87 -8.31
N VAL A 92 -12.15 3.02 -7.34
CA VAL A 92 -11.97 1.56 -7.42
C VAL A 92 -13.29 0.81 -7.22
N SER A 93 -14.42 1.51 -7.44
CA SER A 93 -15.75 0.90 -7.48
C SER A 93 -15.89 -0.03 -8.69
N MET A 94 -16.98 -0.78 -8.74
CA MET A 94 -17.29 -1.69 -9.86
C MET A 94 -17.84 -0.97 -11.10
N SER A 95 -17.61 0.35 -11.23
CA SER A 95 -17.86 1.07 -12.48
C SER A 95 -16.94 0.55 -13.58
N LYS A 96 -17.53 0.22 -14.74
CA LYS A 96 -16.76 -0.23 -15.91
C LYS A 96 -15.97 0.90 -16.55
N GLU A 97 -16.52 2.10 -16.54
CA GLU A 97 -15.92 3.27 -17.18
C GLU A 97 -14.90 3.98 -16.28
N PHE A 98 -15.23 4.17 -14.99
CA PHE A 98 -14.46 5.02 -14.08
C PHE A 98 -13.73 4.27 -12.97
N GLY A 99 -14.07 3.00 -12.76
CA GLY A 99 -13.54 2.15 -11.69
C GLY A 99 -12.78 0.93 -12.19
N ILE A 100 -12.99 -0.18 -11.51
CA ILE A 100 -12.33 -1.46 -11.80
C ILE A 100 -13.31 -2.55 -12.25
N GLY A 101 -14.52 -2.20 -12.70
CA GLY A 101 -15.57 -3.14 -13.09
C GLY A 101 -15.24 -4.03 -14.31
N GLU A 102 -14.25 -3.65 -15.11
CA GLU A 102 -13.72 -4.45 -16.22
C GLU A 102 -12.52 -5.34 -15.82
N TRP A 103 -12.09 -5.29 -14.54
CA TRP A 103 -10.94 -6.07 -14.11
C TRP A 103 -11.29 -7.55 -13.92
N SER A 104 -10.34 -8.41 -14.29
CA SER A 104 -10.34 -9.81 -13.89
C SER A 104 -9.76 -9.96 -12.48
N LEU A 105 -9.94 -11.14 -11.87
CA LEU A 105 -9.22 -11.55 -10.66
C LEU A 105 -7.70 -11.33 -10.81
N GLU A 106 -7.14 -11.66 -11.97
CA GLU A 106 -5.71 -11.48 -12.24
C GLU A 106 -5.29 -10.01 -12.19
N ASN A 107 -6.08 -9.09 -12.76
CA ASN A 107 -5.81 -7.66 -12.68
C ASN A 107 -5.83 -7.16 -11.25
N PHE A 108 -6.84 -7.57 -10.46
CA PHE A 108 -6.96 -7.21 -9.05
C PHE A 108 -5.81 -7.79 -8.23
N TYR A 109 -5.47 -9.06 -8.44
CA TYR A 109 -4.37 -9.73 -7.77
C TYR A 109 -3.03 -9.03 -8.04
N HIS A 110 -2.73 -8.70 -9.30
CA HIS A 110 -1.50 -7.98 -9.65
C HIS A 110 -1.46 -6.56 -9.03
N ALA A 111 -2.60 -5.90 -8.93
CA ALA A 111 -2.67 -4.61 -8.25
C ALA A 111 -2.30 -4.73 -6.76
N ILE A 112 -2.89 -5.67 -6.05
CA ILE A 112 -2.68 -5.89 -4.61
C ILE A 112 -1.27 -6.45 -4.33
N LYS A 113 -0.89 -7.53 -5.03
CA LYS A 113 0.34 -8.29 -4.73
C LYS A 113 1.60 -7.64 -5.29
N LEU A 114 1.51 -7.07 -6.49
CA LEU A 114 2.66 -6.53 -7.22
C LEU A 114 2.65 -4.99 -7.33
N GLY A 115 1.54 -4.34 -6.98
CA GLY A 115 1.38 -2.91 -7.21
C GLY A 115 1.49 -2.56 -8.69
N GLN A 116 0.79 -3.29 -9.57
CA GLN A 116 0.80 -3.13 -11.02
C GLN A 116 -0.61 -2.98 -11.58
N SER A 117 -0.76 -2.09 -12.55
CA SER A 117 -2.03 -1.94 -13.27
C SER A 117 -2.21 -3.04 -14.32
N PRO A 118 -3.43 -3.23 -14.88
CA PRO A 118 -3.68 -4.15 -16.00
C PRO A 118 -2.79 -3.91 -17.22
N LEU A 119 -2.31 -2.67 -17.40
CA LEU A 119 -1.39 -2.28 -18.48
C LEU A 119 0.10 -2.43 -18.09
N GLY A 120 0.42 -3.11 -16.98
CA GLY A 120 1.78 -3.29 -16.49
C GLY A 120 2.44 -2.05 -15.90
N LYS A 121 1.72 -0.92 -15.74
CA LYS A 121 2.28 0.28 -15.12
C LYS A 121 2.41 0.08 -13.62
N HIS A 122 3.55 0.48 -13.04
CA HIS A 122 3.74 0.42 -11.58
C HIS A 122 2.87 1.42 -10.84
N TYR A 123 2.27 1.00 -9.73
CA TYR A 123 1.64 1.90 -8.77
C TYR A 123 2.69 2.49 -7.82
N TYR A 124 2.43 3.71 -7.36
CA TYR A 124 3.23 4.35 -6.31
C TYR A 124 2.98 3.67 -4.96
N PRO A 125 4.01 3.60 -4.07
CA PRO A 125 3.85 3.01 -2.74
C PRO A 125 3.04 3.87 -1.76
N ALA A 126 2.34 4.90 -2.23
CA ALA A 126 1.22 5.54 -1.55
C ALA A 126 0.00 4.61 -1.47
N PHE A 127 -0.16 3.69 -2.42
CA PHE A 127 -0.95 2.48 -2.28
C PHE A 127 -0.11 1.44 -1.53
N PRO A 128 -0.54 0.92 -0.36
CA PRO A 128 0.30 0.13 0.53
C PRO A 128 0.51 -1.32 0.06
N TYR A 129 0.67 -1.53 -1.27
CA TYR A 129 1.05 -2.84 -1.80
C TYR A 129 2.37 -3.40 -1.20
N PRO A 130 3.31 -2.59 -0.65
CA PRO A 130 4.44 -3.16 0.07
C PRO A 130 4.03 -4.02 1.27
N ALA A 131 2.95 -3.67 1.96
CA ALA A 131 2.35 -4.52 2.98
C ALA A 131 1.54 -5.66 2.34
N TYR A 132 0.65 -5.33 1.42
CA TYR A 132 -0.26 -6.29 0.78
C TYR A 132 0.44 -7.37 -0.06
N SER A 133 1.69 -7.16 -0.50
CA SER A 133 2.49 -8.19 -1.16
C SER A 133 2.69 -9.45 -0.30
N ARG A 134 2.46 -9.36 1.03
CA ARG A 134 2.52 -10.46 2.00
C ARG A 134 1.16 -11.12 2.27
N MET A 135 0.06 -10.59 1.68
CA MET A 135 -1.25 -11.21 1.83
C MET A 135 -1.26 -12.64 1.29
N LEU A 136 -2.03 -13.51 1.93
CA LEU A 136 -2.30 -14.84 1.42
C LEU A 136 -3.09 -14.75 0.12
N ASP A 137 -2.82 -15.66 -0.79
CA ASP A 137 -3.48 -15.67 -2.10
C ASP A 137 -4.98 -15.93 -1.97
N SER A 138 -5.37 -16.83 -1.05
CA SER A 138 -6.78 -17.03 -0.66
C SER A 138 -7.47 -15.75 -0.20
N ASP A 139 -6.78 -14.93 0.59
CA ASP A 139 -7.35 -13.70 1.13
C ASP A 139 -7.56 -12.64 0.04
N ILE A 140 -6.70 -12.60 -0.98
CA ILE A 140 -6.90 -11.71 -2.14
C ILE A 140 -8.11 -12.18 -2.97
N VAL A 141 -8.31 -13.50 -3.12
CA VAL A 141 -9.47 -14.07 -3.81
C VAL A 141 -10.76 -13.81 -3.03
N ASP A 142 -10.73 -13.98 -1.70
CA ASP A 142 -11.85 -13.65 -0.80
C ASP A 142 -12.19 -12.16 -0.90
N LEU A 143 -11.17 -11.28 -0.84
CA LEU A 143 -11.34 -9.83 -0.98
C LEU A 143 -11.96 -9.45 -2.33
N TRP A 144 -11.54 -10.07 -3.43
CA TRP A 144 -12.13 -9.86 -4.75
C TRP A 144 -13.60 -10.28 -4.79
N SER A 145 -13.94 -11.40 -4.17
CA SER A 145 -15.33 -11.87 -4.07
C SER A 145 -16.24 -10.86 -3.37
N PHE A 146 -15.76 -10.24 -2.27
CA PHE A 146 -16.48 -9.17 -1.60
C PHE A 146 -16.53 -7.90 -2.46
N TRP A 147 -15.41 -7.51 -3.09
CA TRP A 147 -15.28 -6.28 -3.87
C TRP A 147 -16.32 -6.19 -4.99
N GLN A 148 -16.60 -7.31 -5.64
CA GLN A 148 -17.61 -7.39 -6.70
C GLN A 148 -19.04 -7.06 -6.25
N THR A 149 -19.30 -7.01 -4.94
CA THR A 149 -20.61 -6.65 -4.36
C THR A 149 -20.74 -5.18 -4.00
N LEU A 150 -19.66 -4.40 -4.14
CA LEU A 150 -19.63 -3.01 -3.71
C LEU A 150 -20.39 -2.08 -4.67
N PRO A 151 -20.92 -0.95 -4.16
CA PRO A 151 -21.64 0.03 -4.99
C PRO A 151 -20.80 0.59 -6.14
N VAL A 152 -21.46 0.96 -7.23
CA VAL A 152 -20.87 1.56 -8.42
C VAL A 152 -20.86 3.09 -8.29
N SER A 153 -19.70 3.72 -8.56
CA SER A 153 -19.56 5.16 -8.65
C SER A 153 -19.09 5.58 -10.03
N ASN A 154 -19.74 6.59 -10.60
CA ASN A 154 -19.38 7.17 -11.88
C ASN A 154 -18.48 8.41 -11.77
N GLU A 155 -17.90 8.64 -10.60
CA GLU A 155 -16.93 9.72 -10.39
C GLU A 155 -15.59 9.39 -11.06
N PRO A 156 -15.03 10.26 -11.91
CA PRO A 156 -13.75 10.03 -12.54
C PRO A 156 -12.59 10.13 -11.53
N SER A 157 -11.58 9.31 -11.71
CA SER A 157 -10.36 9.38 -10.92
C SER A 157 -9.57 10.67 -11.21
N LYS A 158 -8.96 11.25 -10.17
CA LYS A 158 -8.07 12.42 -10.31
C LYS A 158 -6.65 12.00 -10.58
N ASP A 159 -5.96 12.69 -11.47
CA ASP A 159 -4.54 12.49 -11.72
C ASP A 159 -3.68 12.95 -10.53
N HIS A 160 -2.60 12.23 -10.25
CA HIS A 160 -1.62 12.64 -9.26
C HIS A 160 -0.89 13.93 -9.71
N LYS A 161 -0.61 14.81 -8.76
CA LYS A 161 0.18 16.04 -8.97
C LYS A 161 1.56 15.88 -8.33
N LEU A 162 2.50 15.28 -9.05
CA LEU A 162 3.82 14.93 -8.54
C LEU A 162 4.92 15.76 -9.18
N PHE A 163 5.97 16.06 -8.41
CA PHE A 163 7.15 16.74 -8.89
C PHE A 163 8.06 15.81 -9.72
N LEU A 164 8.84 16.38 -10.64
CA LEU A 164 9.93 15.64 -11.29
C LEU A 164 11.04 15.31 -10.27
N PRO A 165 11.65 14.12 -10.34
CA PRO A 165 11.42 13.00 -11.29
C PRO A 165 10.38 11.98 -10.79
N PHE A 166 9.64 12.26 -9.71
CA PHE A 166 8.72 11.32 -9.05
C PHE A 166 7.46 11.03 -9.87
N ASN A 167 7.11 11.87 -10.85
CA ASN A 167 6.01 11.61 -11.79
C ASN A 167 6.33 10.53 -12.85
N MET A 168 7.58 10.05 -12.92
CA MET A 168 7.99 8.99 -13.85
C MET A 168 7.75 7.61 -13.23
N ARG A 169 6.59 6.99 -13.53
CA ARG A 169 6.19 5.68 -12.96
C ARG A 169 7.19 4.55 -13.21
N SER A 170 7.96 4.58 -14.30
CA SER A 170 9.01 3.60 -14.57
C SER A 170 10.04 3.51 -13.45
N ASN A 171 10.37 4.64 -12.80
CA ASN A 171 11.33 4.67 -11.70
C ASN A 171 10.88 3.83 -10.49
N ILE A 172 9.56 3.58 -10.36
CA ILE A 172 9.02 2.71 -9.30
C ILE A 172 9.45 1.25 -9.50
N GLY A 173 9.71 0.81 -10.73
CA GLY A 173 10.29 -0.53 -10.97
C GLY A 173 11.65 -0.70 -10.28
N ILE A 174 12.53 0.31 -10.39
CA ILE A 174 13.82 0.34 -9.69
C ILE A 174 13.60 0.42 -8.18
N TRP A 175 12.70 1.32 -7.74
CA TRP A 175 12.36 1.46 -6.31
C TRP A 175 11.92 0.11 -5.70
N LYS A 176 11.08 -0.65 -6.38
CA LYS A 176 10.63 -1.98 -5.93
C LYS A 176 11.81 -2.94 -5.76
N ARG A 177 12.76 -2.95 -6.67
CA ARG A 177 13.94 -3.83 -6.58
C ARG A 177 14.84 -3.49 -5.39
N LEU A 178 14.91 -2.22 -5.02
CA LEU A 178 15.75 -1.74 -3.92
C LEU A 178 15.06 -1.84 -2.55
N PHE A 179 13.75 -1.64 -2.50
CA PHE A 179 13.06 -1.36 -1.23
C PHE A 179 11.85 -2.26 -0.96
N LEU A 180 11.26 -2.91 -1.97
CA LEU A 180 10.13 -3.80 -1.73
C LEU A 180 10.61 -5.07 -1.01
N ARG A 181 10.20 -5.21 0.25
CA ARG A 181 10.48 -6.37 1.08
C ARG A 181 9.20 -7.15 1.28
N GLN A 182 9.29 -8.48 1.13
CA GLN A 182 8.17 -9.40 1.33
C GLN A 182 8.29 -10.18 2.66
N GLU A 183 9.42 -10.04 3.35
CA GLU A 183 9.64 -10.66 4.65
C GLU A 183 8.88 -9.90 5.74
N PHE A 184 8.36 -10.63 6.71
CA PHE A 184 7.81 -10.08 7.93
C PHE A 184 8.92 -9.64 8.89
N ILE A 185 8.67 -8.62 9.70
CA ILE A 185 9.55 -8.21 10.81
C ILE A 185 9.30 -9.11 12.02
N GLY A 186 8.05 -9.45 12.30
CA GLY A 186 7.67 -10.41 13.32
C GLY A 186 7.76 -11.87 12.83
N ASP A 187 7.32 -12.80 13.67
CA ASP A 187 7.24 -14.21 13.28
C ASP A 187 6.14 -14.41 12.24
N ALA A 188 6.53 -14.81 11.03
CA ALA A 188 5.62 -15.05 9.91
C ALA A 188 4.55 -16.13 10.18
N LYS A 189 4.78 -17.02 11.15
CA LYS A 189 3.82 -18.07 11.55
C LYS A 189 2.74 -17.54 12.49
N ASN A 190 2.92 -16.35 13.04
CA ASN A 190 1.97 -15.77 13.97
C ASN A 190 0.88 -15.01 13.22
N SER A 191 -0.39 -15.36 13.45
CA SER A 191 -1.55 -14.69 12.86
C SER A 191 -1.61 -13.18 13.18
N SER A 192 -1.16 -12.77 14.35
CA SER A 192 -1.09 -11.36 14.73
C SER A 192 -0.07 -10.58 13.88
N THR A 193 1.07 -11.20 13.53
CA THR A 193 2.05 -10.63 12.61
C THR A 193 1.44 -10.42 11.22
N TYR A 194 0.76 -11.45 10.72
CA TYR A 194 0.06 -11.36 9.43
C TYR A 194 -0.99 -10.24 9.43
N LEU A 195 -1.84 -10.21 10.46
CA LEU A 195 -2.90 -9.21 10.57
C LEU A 195 -2.33 -7.77 10.59
N VAL A 196 -1.23 -7.54 11.30
CA VAL A 196 -0.66 -6.19 11.45
C VAL A 196 0.23 -5.79 10.29
N GLU A 197 1.07 -6.71 9.79
CA GLU A 197 2.09 -6.35 8.79
C GLU A 197 1.62 -6.51 7.35
N ALA A 198 0.69 -7.45 7.07
CA ALA A 198 0.16 -7.68 5.74
C ALA A 198 -1.18 -6.95 5.52
N LEU A 199 -2.12 -6.98 6.50
CA LEU A 199 -3.44 -6.39 6.33
C LEU A 199 -3.52 -4.96 6.88
N ALA A 200 -3.48 -4.77 8.19
CA ALA A 200 -3.68 -3.47 8.84
C ALA A 200 -2.55 -2.46 8.57
N HIS A 201 -1.40 -2.91 8.10
CA HIS A 201 -0.24 -2.13 7.64
C HIS A 201 0.13 -0.92 8.51
N CYS A 202 -0.03 -1.04 9.82
CA CYS A 202 0.20 0.04 10.80
C CYS A 202 1.55 0.74 10.61
N ALA A 203 2.57 -0.02 10.22
CA ALA A 203 3.91 0.48 9.96
C ALA A 203 3.99 1.51 8.82
N GLU A 204 3.06 1.51 7.87
CA GLU A 204 3.06 2.48 6.76
C GLU A 204 2.94 3.92 7.26
N CYS A 205 2.26 4.12 8.38
CA CYS A 205 2.16 5.43 9.05
C CYS A 205 3.13 5.55 10.24
N HIS A 206 3.26 4.50 11.06
CA HIS A 206 3.97 4.56 12.34
C HIS A 206 5.47 4.26 12.25
N THR A 207 6.02 4.05 11.05
CA THR A 207 7.47 3.85 10.82
C THR A 207 8.02 4.99 9.96
N PRO A 208 9.18 5.59 10.33
CA PRO A 208 9.75 6.66 9.53
C PRO A 208 10.27 6.14 8.20
N ARG A 209 10.29 7.02 7.20
CA ARG A 209 10.73 6.72 5.84
C ARG A 209 12.07 7.40 5.55
N ASN A 210 12.83 6.82 4.63
CA ASN A 210 14.01 7.45 4.06
C ASN A 210 13.62 8.48 2.97
N SER A 211 14.62 9.17 2.40
CA SER A 211 14.40 10.19 1.36
C SER A 211 13.76 9.65 0.07
N PHE A 212 13.77 8.33 -0.14
CA PHE A 212 13.12 7.66 -1.27
C PHE A 212 11.71 7.14 -0.92
N GLY A 213 11.19 7.46 0.26
CA GLY A 213 9.88 7.05 0.71
C GLY A 213 9.78 5.60 1.21
N ALA A 214 10.88 4.86 1.30
CA ALA A 214 10.90 3.49 1.82
C ALA A 214 10.93 3.47 3.36
N LEU A 215 10.25 2.50 3.98
CA LEU A 215 10.21 2.34 5.43
C LEU A 215 11.59 2.00 6.01
N ASN A 216 11.93 2.63 7.12
CA ASN A 216 13.13 2.31 7.88
C ASN A 216 12.86 1.18 8.89
N SER A 217 13.10 -0.05 8.49
CA SER A 217 12.87 -1.24 9.32
C SER A 217 13.64 -1.25 10.65
N LYS A 218 14.77 -0.53 10.76
CA LYS A 218 15.52 -0.37 12.02
C LYS A 218 14.79 0.51 13.04
N LYS A 219 13.81 1.28 12.58
CA LYS A 219 12.97 2.14 13.43
C LYS A 219 11.49 1.74 13.32
N TRP A 220 11.24 0.44 13.24
CA TRP A 220 9.92 -0.13 13.07
C TRP A 220 8.96 0.36 14.15
N MET A 221 7.82 0.91 13.74
CA MET A 221 6.76 1.48 14.60
C MET A 221 7.19 2.55 15.60
N ARG A 222 8.33 3.22 15.38
CA ARG A 222 8.87 4.27 16.25
C ARG A 222 8.31 5.66 16.00
N GLY A 223 7.19 5.74 15.28
CA GLY A 223 6.59 7.01 14.88
C GLY A 223 7.30 7.63 13.68
N ALA A 224 6.66 8.62 13.07
CA ALA A 224 7.15 9.30 11.87
C ALA A 224 6.77 10.78 11.84
N ALA A 225 7.43 11.57 10.98
CA ALA A 225 6.91 12.87 10.58
C ALA A 225 5.62 12.65 9.76
N ASN A 226 4.63 13.51 9.96
CA ASN A 226 3.43 13.46 9.13
C ASN A 226 3.81 13.81 7.68
N PRO A 227 3.45 13.00 6.68
CA PRO A 227 3.76 13.27 5.27
C PRO A 227 3.27 14.63 4.77
N SER A 228 2.18 15.17 5.33
CA SER A 228 1.68 16.52 5.02
C SER A 228 2.55 17.65 5.54
N GLY A 229 3.62 17.35 6.27
CA GLY A 229 4.51 18.34 6.88
C GLY A 229 4.00 18.94 8.20
N LYS A 230 2.80 18.60 8.66
CA LYS A 230 2.19 19.13 9.89
C LYS A 230 2.09 18.06 10.97
N GLY A 231 2.84 18.23 12.06
CA GLY A 231 2.79 17.34 13.21
C GLY A 231 3.59 16.05 13.05
N LYS A 232 3.37 15.12 13.97
CA LYS A 232 4.03 13.81 14.02
C LYS A 232 3.01 12.71 14.20
N ILE A 233 3.28 11.58 13.59
CA ILE A 233 2.58 10.31 13.84
C ILE A 233 3.28 9.67 15.05
N PRO A 234 2.56 9.31 16.12
CA PRO A 234 3.17 8.82 17.35
C PRO A 234 3.85 7.46 17.16
N SER A 235 4.80 7.15 18.03
CA SER A 235 5.32 5.80 18.18
C SER A 235 4.27 4.90 18.79
N ILE A 236 4.08 3.71 18.21
CA ILE A 236 3.30 2.62 18.79
C ILE A 236 4.18 1.44 19.22
N HIS A 237 5.50 1.65 19.24
CA HIS A 237 6.45 0.65 19.71
C HIS A 237 6.33 0.48 21.24
N PRO A 238 6.44 -0.73 21.82
CA PRO A 238 6.20 -0.99 23.24
C PRO A 238 7.16 -0.25 24.18
N ARG A 239 8.30 0.20 23.70
CA ARG A 239 9.19 1.06 24.49
C ARG A 239 8.61 2.45 24.76
N ASP A 240 7.77 2.94 23.87
CA ASP A 240 7.25 4.30 23.91
C ASP A 240 5.77 4.32 24.29
N LEU A 241 4.94 3.43 23.75
CA LEU A 241 3.52 3.29 24.09
C LEU A 241 3.35 2.46 25.37
N LYS A 242 2.84 3.12 26.43
CA LYS A 242 2.70 2.52 27.76
C LYS A 242 1.36 1.81 27.98
N TRP A 243 0.43 1.95 27.04
CA TRP A 243 -0.88 1.30 27.13
C TRP A 243 -0.77 -0.21 27.25
N THR A 244 -1.68 -0.80 27.97
CA THR A 244 -1.86 -2.26 28.04
C THR A 244 -2.44 -2.80 26.73
N SER A 245 -2.38 -4.10 26.50
CA SER A 245 -3.02 -4.70 25.32
C SER A 245 -4.53 -4.46 25.29
N GLY A 246 -5.21 -4.48 26.46
CA GLY A 246 -6.64 -4.17 26.56
C GLY A 246 -6.96 -2.73 26.17
N GLU A 247 -6.16 -1.75 26.62
CA GLU A 247 -6.34 -0.35 26.25
C GLU A 247 -6.10 -0.11 24.76
N ILE A 248 -5.11 -0.79 24.15
CA ILE A 248 -4.89 -0.73 22.72
C ILE A 248 -6.08 -1.32 21.95
N ALA A 249 -6.57 -2.50 22.34
CA ALA A 249 -7.72 -3.13 21.71
C ALA A 249 -8.98 -2.26 21.84
N GLU A 250 -9.20 -1.65 23.01
CA GLU A 250 -10.33 -0.74 23.23
C GLU A 250 -10.21 0.54 22.38
N TYR A 251 -9.03 1.13 22.30
CA TYR A 251 -8.78 2.27 21.41
C TYR A 251 -9.08 1.93 19.93
N LEU A 252 -8.68 0.76 19.47
CA LEU A 252 -8.95 0.33 18.10
C LEU A 252 -10.45 0.05 17.85
N ARG A 253 -11.21 -0.26 18.90
CA ARG A 253 -12.66 -0.49 18.83
C ARG A 253 -13.46 0.81 18.90
N SER A 254 -13.16 1.66 19.87
CA SER A 254 -13.98 2.84 20.23
C SER A 254 -13.41 4.16 19.71
N GLY A 255 -12.10 4.22 19.48
CA GLY A 255 -11.38 5.44 19.18
C GLY A 255 -11.03 6.28 20.41
N LEU A 256 -11.34 5.79 21.64
CA LEU A 256 -11.05 6.50 22.88
C LEU A 256 -9.69 6.08 23.45
N THR A 257 -8.85 7.06 23.78
CA THR A 257 -7.62 6.80 24.53
C THR A 257 -7.91 6.49 25.99
N PRO A 258 -6.95 5.90 26.75
CA PRO A 258 -7.11 5.71 28.19
C PRO A 258 -7.37 7.01 28.96
N GLU A 259 -6.95 8.15 28.42
CA GLU A 259 -7.16 9.48 28.95
C GLU A 259 -8.49 10.13 28.49
N TYR A 260 -9.35 9.36 27.80
CA TYR A 260 -10.64 9.80 27.25
C TYR A 260 -10.53 10.86 26.14
N ASP A 261 -9.37 10.96 25.49
CA ASP A 261 -9.24 11.70 24.25
C ASP A 261 -9.67 10.84 23.04
N VAL A 262 -9.86 11.44 21.87
CA VAL A 262 -10.40 10.76 20.68
C VAL A 262 -9.36 10.58 19.57
N ALA A 263 -9.49 9.51 18.82
CA ALA A 263 -8.68 9.28 17.63
C ALA A 263 -8.82 10.45 16.64
N GLY A 264 -7.71 11.11 16.31
CA GLY A 264 -7.68 12.26 15.41
C GLY A 264 -7.17 11.95 14.01
N GLY A 265 -7.46 12.85 13.06
CA GLY A 265 -6.90 12.82 11.71
C GLY A 265 -7.18 11.50 10.98
N ASN A 266 -6.14 10.94 10.35
CA ASN A 266 -6.26 9.69 9.60
C ASN A 266 -6.54 8.48 10.50
N MET A 267 -6.13 8.53 11.76
CA MET A 267 -6.35 7.41 12.68
C MET A 267 -7.83 7.18 12.98
N ALA A 268 -8.66 8.23 12.97
CA ALA A 268 -10.11 8.09 13.10
C ALA A 268 -10.71 7.16 12.02
N LEU A 269 -10.22 7.26 10.77
CA LEU A 269 -10.67 6.40 9.68
C LEU A 269 -10.15 4.96 9.80
N VAL A 270 -8.96 4.80 10.37
CA VAL A 270 -8.41 3.47 10.67
C VAL A 270 -9.28 2.79 11.73
N VAL A 271 -9.61 3.50 12.81
CA VAL A 271 -10.52 3.01 13.86
C VAL A 271 -11.89 2.68 13.30
N GLU A 272 -12.48 3.53 12.44
CA GLU A 272 -13.77 3.26 11.79
C GLU A 272 -13.79 1.91 11.06
N ASN A 273 -12.70 1.55 10.39
CA ASN A 273 -12.56 0.25 9.73
C ASN A 273 -12.29 -0.87 10.74
N LEU A 274 -11.30 -0.72 11.62
CA LEU A 274 -10.90 -1.76 12.56
C LEU A 274 -12.02 -2.09 13.56
N SER A 275 -12.89 -1.13 13.92
CA SER A 275 -14.04 -1.37 14.78
C SER A 275 -15.06 -2.38 14.22
N LYS A 276 -14.94 -2.76 12.94
CA LYS A 276 -15.75 -3.81 12.30
C LYS A 276 -15.18 -5.21 12.45
N LEU A 277 -13.96 -5.32 12.96
CA LEU A 277 -13.31 -6.59 13.22
C LEU A 277 -13.80 -7.23 14.53
N SER A 278 -13.53 -8.50 14.69
CA SER A 278 -13.84 -9.21 15.93
C SER A 278 -12.94 -8.74 17.08
N ASN A 279 -13.36 -9.02 18.30
CA ASN A 279 -12.56 -8.72 19.49
C ASN A 279 -11.21 -9.45 19.44
N GLU A 280 -11.22 -10.70 18.98
CA GLU A 280 -10.03 -11.54 18.83
C GLU A 280 -9.02 -10.91 17.86
N ASP A 281 -9.49 -10.29 16.76
CA ASP A 281 -8.63 -9.59 15.82
C ASP A 281 -8.01 -8.34 16.46
N LEU A 282 -8.80 -7.55 17.19
CA LEU A 282 -8.30 -6.35 17.87
C LEU A 282 -7.29 -6.69 18.97
N GLU A 283 -7.54 -7.75 19.72
CA GLU A 283 -6.60 -8.27 20.72
C GLU A 283 -5.32 -8.81 20.08
N ALA A 284 -5.43 -9.49 18.94
CA ALA A 284 -4.25 -9.95 18.18
C ALA A 284 -3.39 -8.78 17.68
N ILE A 285 -4.01 -7.70 17.19
CA ILE A 285 -3.30 -6.47 16.82
C ILE A 285 -2.59 -5.88 18.05
N ALA A 286 -3.30 -5.75 19.17
CA ALA A 286 -2.76 -5.21 20.40
C ALA A 286 -1.59 -6.06 20.94
N LEU A 287 -1.71 -7.39 20.88
CA LEU A 287 -0.66 -8.32 21.28
C LEU A 287 0.60 -8.16 20.41
N TYR A 288 0.44 -8.01 19.09
CA TYR A 288 1.57 -7.73 18.21
C TYR A 288 2.27 -6.42 18.61
N ILE A 289 1.52 -5.34 18.79
CA ILE A 289 2.06 -4.02 19.17
C ILE A 289 2.84 -4.11 20.48
N LYS A 290 2.41 -4.91 21.44
CA LYS A 290 3.11 -5.08 22.74
C LYS A 290 4.36 -5.93 22.65
N ASN A 291 4.51 -6.79 21.63
CA ASN A 291 5.60 -7.76 21.53
C ASN A 291 6.58 -7.48 20.38
N VAL A 292 6.32 -6.49 19.53
CA VAL A 292 7.22 -6.12 18.43
C VAL A 292 8.57 -5.63 18.98
N LYS A 293 9.68 -6.11 18.36
CA LYS A 293 11.06 -5.85 18.82
C LYS A 293 11.68 -4.60 18.20
#